data_720853ed524d616af3fe05381658e81e
#
_entry.id   720853ed524d616af3fe05381658e81e
#
_cell.length_a   1.000
_cell.length_b   1.000
_cell.length_c   1.000
_cell.angle_alpha   90.00
_cell.angle_beta   90.00
_cell.angle_gamma   90.00
#
_symmetry.space_group_name_H-M   'P 1'
#
loop_
_entity.id
_entity.type
_entity.pdbx_description
1 polymer ?
#
loop_
_entity_poly.entity_id
_entity_poly.type
_entity_poly.pdbx_seq_one_letter_code
_entity_poly.pdbx_strand_id
1 'polypeptide(L)'
;MGIKVDFKKRFYKHKNMKKKKDPSFTLDVNFEAGNELVVLFGRSGSGKTTTLRCIAGLEKPNEGKIIVNDRVYFDCNGNVDLPPQQRVLGYVFQNYALFPHMDVKKNITYGLRGRTGHEKENRMKEMLRLLHIEGLEDHFPSQLSGGQKQRVALARALAPGPDILLLDEPFSALDMVVRMKLRERIKLIQKELNIPVLFITHNPVEAFTLADKIVAYHEGTVQQIGTPDEVFYRPNNRHVAELAGVTNIFDDAMFIRHIDEHRTLFKAGDLSIISRHIDLGPGEGVSWGIRPENIILAGSNKDNIEVHENHFSGKVISIVNKGTSKLIAIGPGNERRILISEVSNKAYEELNLFQGCCCTFSFASRDVLIFT
;
A
#
# COMPACT_ATOMS: atom_id res chain seq x y z
N MET A 1 2.29 11.34 21.64
CA MET A 1 1.36 11.82 20.58
C MET A 1 1.34 10.80 19.44
N GLY A 2 0.22 10.64 18.75
CA GLY A 2 0.05 9.67 17.67
C GLY A 2 -1.38 9.15 17.58
N ILE A 3 -1.56 8.02 16.94
CA ILE A 3 -2.87 7.36 16.81
C ILE A 3 -2.80 5.91 17.28
N LYS A 4 -3.83 5.48 18.01
CA LYS A 4 -4.09 4.09 18.38
C LYS A 4 -5.48 3.69 17.91
N VAL A 5 -5.53 2.65 17.09
CA VAL A 5 -6.75 2.12 16.49
C VAL A 5 -6.86 0.65 16.84
N ASP A 6 -7.94 0.30 17.52
CA ASP A 6 -8.28 -1.08 17.85
C ASP A 6 -9.81 -1.20 17.83
N PHE A 7 -10.37 -1.68 16.72
CA PHE A 7 -11.82 -1.79 16.62
C PHE A 7 -12.27 -2.88 15.65
N LYS A 8 -13.55 -3.32 15.83
CA LYS A 8 -14.26 -4.18 14.89
C LYS A 8 -15.49 -3.47 14.34
N LYS A 9 -15.72 -3.64 13.02
CA LYS A 9 -16.92 -3.18 12.33
C LYS A 9 -17.50 -4.31 11.51
N ARG A 10 -18.80 -4.63 11.74
CA ARG A 10 -19.51 -5.72 11.05
C ARG A 10 -20.52 -5.13 10.09
N PHE A 11 -20.58 -5.69 8.89
CA PHE A 11 -21.55 -5.35 7.86
C PHE A 11 -22.48 -6.54 7.60
N TYR A 12 -23.76 -6.29 7.48
CA TYR A 12 -24.77 -7.31 7.26
C TYR A 12 -25.49 -7.08 5.92
N LYS A 13 -25.69 -8.12 5.11
CA LYS A 13 -26.51 -8.02 3.88
C LYS A 13 -27.97 -7.82 4.27
N HIS A 14 -28.59 -6.77 3.77
CA HIS A 14 -30.02 -6.54 3.90
C HIS A 14 -30.82 -7.65 3.19
N LYS A 15 -31.26 -8.68 3.93
CA LYS A 15 -32.45 -9.50 3.59
C LYS A 15 -32.93 -10.22 4.86
N ASN A 16 -34.16 -9.83 5.31
CA ASN A 16 -34.95 -10.44 6.38
C ASN A 16 -34.40 -10.36 7.82
N MET A 17 -34.96 -9.39 8.57
CA MET A 17 -34.69 -9.08 9.98
C MET A 17 -35.02 -10.17 11.01
N LYS A 18 -35.20 -11.43 10.66
CA LYS A 18 -35.68 -12.47 11.62
C LYS A 18 -34.69 -13.56 12.00
N LYS A 19 -33.44 -13.55 11.47
CA LYS A 19 -32.36 -14.43 11.96
C LYS A 19 -31.07 -13.63 12.03
N LYS A 20 -30.35 -13.63 13.17
CA LYS A 20 -28.95 -13.22 13.28
C LYS A 20 -28.15 -14.04 12.27
N LYS A 21 -27.90 -13.50 11.06
CA LYS A 21 -27.00 -14.08 10.08
C LYS A 21 -25.60 -13.60 10.38
N ASP A 22 -24.63 -14.43 10.06
CA ASP A 22 -23.21 -14.07 10.12
C ASP A 22 -22.98 -12.78 9.31
N PRO A 23 -22.07 -11.92 9.77
CA PRO A 23 -21.75 -10.70 9.04
C PRO A 23 -21.22 -11.04 7.64
N SER A 24 -21.67 -10.30 6.63
CA SER A 24 -21.18 -10.48 5.25
C SER A 24 -19.74 -10.02 5.06
N PHE A 25 -19.29 -9.11 5.91
CA PHE A 25 -17.94 -8.60 5.97
C PHE A 25 -17.65 -8.10 7.39
N THR A 26 -16.49 -8.43 7.90
CA THR A 26 -16.01 -7.94 9.20
C THR A 26 -14.68 -7.23 8.98
N LEU A 27 -14.61 -5.99 9.45
CA LEU A 27 -13.38 -5.23 9.51
C LEU A 27 -12.84 -5.34 10.94
N ASP A 28 -11.64 -5.88 11.08
CA ASP A 28 -10.91 -6.06 12.34
C ASP A 28 -9.56 -5.38 12.23
N VAL A 29 -9.37 -4.27 12.94
CA VAL A 29 -8.24 -3.35 12.75
C VAL A 29 -7.57 -3.11 14.07
N ASN A 30 -6.28 -3.39 14.13
CA ASN A 30 -5.43 -3.05 15.27
C ASN A 30 -4.08 -2.54 14.77
N PHE A 31 -3.77 -1.27 15.04
CA PHE A 31 -2.44 -0.69 14.82
C PHE A 31 -2.22 0.57 15.67
N GLU A 32 -0.94 0.90 15.87
CA GLU A 32 -0.49 2.12 16.52
C GLU A 32 0.56 2.81 15.66
N ALA A 33 0.55 4.14 15.69
CA ALA A 33 1.53 4.96 14.99
C ALA A 33 1.80 6.25 15.75
N GLY A 34 3.03 6.76 15.64
CA GLY A 34 3.42 8.08 16.13
C GLY A 34 3.01 9.21 15.17
N ASN A 35 3.72 10.33 15.27
CA ASN A 35 3.59 11.43 14.32
C ASN A 35 4.37 11.12 13.04
N GLU A 36 3.90 10.15 12.29
CA GLU A 36 4.52 9.57 11.11
C GLU A 36 3.51 9.43 9.97
N LEU A 37 3.98 9.20 8.76
CA LEU A 37 3.14 8.93 7.60
C LEU A 37 2.89 7.43 7.50
N VAL A 38 1.67 7.03 7.85
CA VAL A 38 1.22 5.63 7.80
C VAL A 38 0.41 5.40 6.54
N VAL A 39 0.83 4.43 5.74
CA VAL A 39 0.09 4.01 4.56
C VAL A 39 -0.77 2.78 4.87
N LEU A 40 -2.08 2.91 4.69
CA LEU A 40 -3.01 1.79 4.66
C LEU A 40 -2.99 1.19 3.25
N PHE A 41 -2.34 0.04 3.09
CA PHE A 41 -2.06 -0.59 1.81
C PHE A 41 -2.86 -1.88 1.62
N GLY A 42 -3.46 -2.08 0.45
CA GLY A 42 -4.25 -3.27 0.15
C GLY A 42 -5.14 -3.11 -1.07
N ARG A 43 -5.74 -4.21 -1.54
CA ARG A 43 -6.68 -4.23 -2.68
C ARG A 43 -7.94 -3.41 -2.38
N SER A 44 -8.65 -2.99 -3.44
CA SER A 44 -9.97 -2.36 -3.30
C SER A 44 -10.93 -3.28 -2.55
N GLY A 45 -11.76 -2.72 -1.67
CA GLY A 45 -12.70 -3.49 -0.85
C GLY A 45 -12.10 -4.11 0.43
N SER A 46 -10.79 -3.97 0.71
CA SER A 46 -10.17 -4.54 1.91
C SER A 46 -10.50 -3.82 3.24
N GLY A 47 -11.26 -2.71 3.21
CA GLY A 47 -11.72 -2.01 4.42
C GLY A 47 -11.00 -0.71 4.75
N LYS A 48 -9.98 -0.28 3.98
CA LYS A 48 -9.16 0.91 4.26
C LYS A 48 -9.96 2.21 4.39
N THR A 49 -10.82 2.52 3.40
CA THR A 49 -11.71 3.69 3.45
C THR A 49 -12.67 3.63 4.64
N THR A 50 -13.18 2.44 4.97
CA THR A 50 -14.02 2.23 6.16
C THR A 50 -13.24 2.53 7.44
N THR A 51 -11.96 2.14 7.52
CA THR A 51 -11.09 2.49 8.65
C THR A 51 -10.97 4.00 8.81
N LEU A 52 -10.67 4.75 7.74
CA LEU A 52 -10.64 6.21 7.81
C LEU A 52 -11.99 6.81 8.23
N ARG A 53 -13.10 6.27 7.69
CA ARG A 53 -14.45 6.74 8.05
C ARG A 53 -14.78 6.48 9.52
N CYS A 54 -14.35 5.36 10.09
CA CYS A 54 -14.49 5.09 11.53
C CYS A 54 -13.66 6.07 12.36
N ILE A 55 -12.42 6.36 11.97
CA ILE A 55 -11.56 7.35 12.64
C ILE A 55 -12.17 8.75 12.53
N ALA A 56 -12.77 9.10 11.40
CA ALA A 56 -13.42 10.38 11.18
C ALA A 56 -14.79 10.52 11.88
N GLY A 57 -15.37 9.43 12.41
CA GLY A 57 -16.71 9.42 12.99
C GLY A 57 -17.84 9.44 11.97
N LEU A 58 -17.53 9.18 10.70
CA LEU A 58 -18.51 9.05 9.61
C LEU A 58 -19.15 7.65 9.58
N GLU A 59 -18.50 6.68 10.20
CA GLU A 59 -18.98 5.31 10.43
C GLU A 59 -18.70 4.94 11.89
N LYS A 60 -19.67 4.29 12.54
CA LYS A 60 -19.52 3.86 13.94
C LYS A 60 -18.99 2.43 14.00
N PRO A 61 -17.85 2.15 14.67
CA PRO A 61 -17.43 0.80 14.99
C PRO A 61 -18.47 0.04 15.86
N ASN A 62 -18.43 -1.29 15.83
CA ASN A 62 -19.28 -2.10 16.73
C ASN A 62 -18.61 -2.32 18.09
N GLU A 63 -17.28 -2.43 18.11
CA GLU A 63 -16.48 -2.74 19.29
C GLU A 63 -15.15 -1.98 19.21
N GLY A 64 -14.47 -1.84 20.35
CA GLY A 64 -13.09 -1.37 20.42
C GLY A 64 -12.95 0.10 20.77
N LYS A 65 -11.80 0.68 20.39
CA LYS A 65 -11.37 2.01 20.79
C LYS A 65 -10.54 2.72 19.73
N ILE A 66 -10.69 4.04 19.61
CA ILE A 66 -9.90 4.92 18.74
C ILE A 66 -9.41 6.11 19.57
N ILE A 67 -8.09 6.31 19.60
CA ILE A 67 -7.43 7.41 20.32
C ILE A 67 -6.55 8.19 19.35
N VAL A 68 -6.61 9.51 19.38
CA VAL A 68 -5.74 10.41 18.61
C VAL A 68 -5.17 11.46 19.59
N ASN A 69 -3.85 11.54 19.66
CA ASN A 69 -3.14 12.47 20.59
C ASN A 69 -3.72 12.46 22.00
N ASP A 70 -3.84 11.26 22.60
CA ASP A 70 -4.39 10.99 23.93
C ASP A 70 -5.89 11.32 24.10
N ARG A 71 -6.55 11.83 23.07
CA ARG A 71 -7.99 12.07 23.05
C ARG A 71 -8.74 10.86 22.53
N VAL A 72 -9.69 10.36 23.33
CA VAL A 72 -10.56 9.25 22.95
C VAL A 72 -11.62 9.75 21.97
N TYR A 73 -11.57 9.26 20.73
CA TYR A 73 -12.58 9.56 19.69
C TYR A 73 -13.75 8.58 19.73
N PHE A 74 -13.44 7.32 20.02
CA PHE A 74 -14.43 6.25 20.19
C PHE A 74 -13.95 5.28 21.26
N ASP A 75 -14.85 4.84 22.14
CA ASP A 75 -14.63 3.77 23.12
C ASP A 75 -15.97 3.10 23.41
N CYS A 76 -16.13 1.87 22.92
CA CYS A 76 -17.38 1.11 23.12
C CYS A 76 -17.66 0.84 24.59
N ASN A 77 -16.63 0.50 25.38
CA ASN A 77 -16.76 0.19 26.82
C ASN A 77 -16.93 1.45 27.68
N GLY A 78 -16.25 2.53 27.28
CA GLY A 78 -16.33 3.84 27.96
C GLY A 78 -17.54 4.68 27.51
N ASN A 79 -18.39 4.17 26.61
CA ASN A 79 -19.54 4.87 26.02
C ASN A 79 -19.18 6.25 25.42
N VAL A 80 -18.00 6.34 24.78
CA VAL A 80 -17.54 7.54 24.09
C VAL A 80 -17.72 7.36 22.59
N ASP A 81 -18.40 8.31 21.94
CA ASP A 81 -18.53 8.36 20.48
C ASP A 81 -18.60 9.84 20.05
N LEU A 82 -17.43 10.43 19.83
CA LEU A 82 -17.36 11.82 19.42
C LEU A 82 -17.90 11.98 18.01
N PRO A 83 -18.87 12.87 17.77
CA PRO A 83 -19.34 13.17 16.42
C PRO A 83 -18.22 13.81 15.58
N PRO A 84 -18.27 13.73 14.23
CA PRO A 84 -17.21 14.24 13.35
C PRO A 84 -16.80 15.69 13.63
N GLN A 85 -17.75 16.55 14.00
CA GLN A 85 -17.52 17.98 14.27
C GLN A 85 -16.67 18.23 15.51
N GLN A 86 -16.59 17.26 16.41
CA GLN A 86 -15.79 17.34 17.64
C GLN A 86 -14.42 16.65 17.50
N ARG A 87 -14.19 15.92 16.39
CA ARG A 87 -12.90 15.31 16.08
C ARG A 87 -12.02 16.34 15.36
N VAL A 88 -10.88 16.65 15.92
CA VAL A 88 -9.95 17.64 15.35
C VAL A 88 -9.11 16.97 14.26
N LEU A 89 -9.68 16.79 13.08
CA LEU A 89 -9.02 16.09 11.98
C LEU A 89 -9.23 16.80 10.64
N GLY A 90 -8.25 16.61 9.73
CA GLY A 90 -8.39 16.95 8.33
C GLY A 90 -8.73 15.70 7.52
N TYR A 91 -9.70 15.78 6.62
CA TYR A 91 -10.06 14.67 5.72
C TYR A 91 -10.04 15.13 4.27
N VAL A 92 -9.28 14.44 3.43
CA VAL A 92 -9.29 14.60 1.98
C VAL A 92 -9.92 13.35 1.37
N PHE A 93 -11.09 13.52 0.77
CA PHE A 93 -11.83 12.46 0.08
C PHE A 93 -11.25 12.17 -1.29
N GLN A 94 -11.45 10.98 -1.82
CA GLN A 94 -11.00 10.53 -3.13
C GLN A 94 -11.45 11.47 -4.29
N ASN A 95 -12.65 12.04 -4.19
CA ASN A 95 -13.19 13.00 -5.14
C ASN A 95 -12.98 14.47 -4.72
N TYR A 96 -12.06 14.71 -3.76
CA TYR A 96 -11.72 16.02 -3.17
C TYR A 96 -12.88 16.70 -2.42
N ALA A 97 -14.13 16.42 -2.76
CA ALA A 97 -15.35 16.95 -2.15
C ALA A 97 -15.32 18.49 -1.94
N LEU A 98 -14.77 19.23 -2.89
CA LEU A 98 -14.79 20.70 -2.85
C LEU A 98 -16.23 21.20 -3.02
N PHE A 99 -16.57 22.28 -2.33
CA PHE A 99 -17.86 22.93 -2.47
C PHE A 99 -17.93 23.65 -3.81
N PRO A 100 -18.75 23.19 -4.79
CA PRO A 100 -18.68 23.70 -6.18
C PRO A 100 -19.18 25.13 -6.31
N HIS A 101 -20.02 25.60 -5.37
CA HIS A 101 -20.59 26.95 -5.32
C HIS A 101 -19.73 27.94 -4.54
N MET A 102 -18.56 27.52 -4.06
CA MET A 102 -17.58 28.34 -3.32
C MET A 102 -16.30 28.46 -4.09
N ASP A 103 -15.71 29.66 -4.11
CA ASP A 103 -14.37 29.89 -4.58
C ASP A 103 -13.31 29.21 -3.70
N VAL A 104 -12.03 29.23 -4.11
CA VAL A 104 -10.91 28.65 -3.37
C VAL A 104 -10.81 29.25 -1.96
N LYS A 105 -10.89 30.59 -1.85
CA LYS A 105 -10.83 31.30 -0.58
C LYS A 105 -11.90 30.81 0.39
N LYS A 106 -13.15 30.70 -0.05
CA LYS A 106 -14.26 30.22 0.77
C LYS A 106 -14.12 28.74 1.11
N ASN A 107 -13.66 27.89 0.17
CA ASN A 107 -13.37 26.48 0.44
C ASN A 107 -12.33 26.34 1.56
N ILE A 108 -11.20 27.06 1.49
CA ILE A 108 -10.14 26.98 2.50
C ILE A 108 -10.62 27.49 3.86
N THR A 109 -11.34 28.62 3.88
CA THR A 109 -11.77 29.27 5.13
C THR A 109 -13.02 28.67 5.75
N TYR A 110 -13.70 27.74 5.09
CA TYR A 110 -14.95 27.14 5.54
C TYR A 110 -14.88 26.52 6.93
N GLY A 111 -13.78 25.83 7.25
CA GLY A 111 -13.55 25.17 8.54
C GLY A 111 -13.10 26.13 9.66
N LEU A 112 -12.77 27.39 9.37
CA LEU A 112 -12.23 28.36 10.34
C LEU A 112 -13.34 29.06 11.15
N ARG A 113 -14.18 28.26 11.81
CA ARG A 113 -15.27 28.81 12.65
C ARG A 113 -14.72 29.50 13.89
N GLY A 114 -15.35 30.58 14.32
CA GLY A 114 -14.97 31.32 15.51
C GLY A 114 -13.75 32.23 15.40
N ARG A 115 -13.03 32.22 14.25
CA ARG A 115 -11.89 33.11 13.98
C ARG A 115 -12.37 34.44 13.38
N THR A 116 -11.65 35.51 13.66
CA THR A 116 -11.88 36.85 13.07
C THR A 116 -11.61 36.86 11.55
N GLY A 117 -12.07 37.88 10.85
CA GLY A 117 -11.80 38.03 9.42
C GLY A 117 -10.31 38.07 9.10
N HIS A 118 -9.54 38.79 9.91
CA HIS A 118 -8.09 38.91 9.73
C HIS A 118 -7.35 37.59 9.97
N GLU A 119 -7.72 36.84 11.01
CA GLU A 119 -7.14 35.50 11.26
C GLU A 119 -7.44 34.51 10.13
N LYS A 120 -8.67 34.54 9.59
CA LYS A 120 -9.05 33.73 8.44
C LYS A 120 -8.23 34.05 7.21
N GLU A 121 -8.02 35.34 6.95
CA GLU A 121 -7.23 35.80 5.80
C GLU A 121 -5.76 35.41 5.92
N ASN A 122 -5.17 35.61 7.10
CA ASN A 122 -3.78 35.21 7.34
C ASN A 122 -3.58 33.69 7.18
N ARG A 123 -4.49 32.89 7.77
CA ARG A 123 -4.43 31.42 7.65
C ARG A 123 -4.65 30.96 6.21
N MET A 124 -5.54 31.61 5.47
CA MET A 124 -5.73 31.33 4.05
C MET A 124 -4.45 31.59 3.26
N LYS A 125 -3.83 32.78 3.43
CA LYS A 125 -2.56 33.12 2.76
C LYS A 125 -1.44 32.13 3.10
N GLU A 126 -1.36 31.68 4.34
CA GLU A 126 -0.44 30.63 4.76
C GLU A 126 -0.68 29.31 3.98
N MET A 127 -1.93 28.86 3.88
CA MET A 127 -2.29 27.64 3.17
C MET A 127 -2.03 27.74 1.66
N LEU A 128 -2.30 28.90 1.06
CA LEU A 128 -2.01 29.15 -0.34
C LEU A 128 -0.50 29.00 -0.64
N ARG A 129 0.36 29.61 0.18
CA ARG A 129 1.82 29.49 0.06
C ARG A 129 2.29 28.05 0.32
N LEU A 130 1.80 27.43 1.39
CA LEU A 130 2.16 26.07 1.78
C LEU A 130 1.90 25.08 0.65
N LEU A 131 0.85 25.28 -0.15
CA LEU A 131 0.42 24.36 -1.19
C LEU A 131 0.69 24.86 -2.61
N HIS A 132 1.37 26.00 -2.76
CA HIS A 132 1.69 26.65 -4.06
C HIS A 132 0.45 26.81 -4.95
N ILE A 133 -0.57 27.47 -4.41
CA ILE A 133 -1.83 27.80 -5.09
C ILE A 133 -2.19 29.28 -4.98
N GLU A 134 -1.18 30.13 -4.79
CA GLU A 134 -1.37 31.57 -4.84
C GLU A 134 -1.89 32.02 -6.21
N GLY A 135 -2.73 33.04 -6.23
CA GLY A 135 -3.38 33.54 -7.45
C GLY A 135 -4.62 32.76 -7.87
N LEU A 136 -5.02 31.71 -7.12
CA LEU A 136 -6.24 30.95 -7.41
C LEU A 136 -7.41 31.29 -6.47
N GLU A 137 -7.28 32.31 -5.63
CA GLU A 137 -8.19 32.64 -4.52
C GLU A 137 -9.64 32.77 -4.96
N ASP A 138 -9.88 33.43 -6.09
CA ASP A 138 -11.20 33.74 -6.62
C ASP A 138 -11.71 32.71 -7.64
N HIS A 139 -10.93 31.66 -7.94
CA HIS A 139 -11.34 30.60 -8.86
C HIS A 139 -12.34 29.64 -8.20
N PHE A 140 -13.29 29.17 -8.98
CA PHE A 140 -14.21 28.11 -8.58
C PHE A 140 -13.62 26.71 -8.90
N PRO A 141 -14.05 25.66 -8.20
CA PRO A 141 -13.57 24.30 -8.46
C PRO A 141 -13.67 23.84 -9.93
N SER A 142 -14.66 24.31 -10.68
CA SER A 142 -14.82 24.01 -12.10
C SER A 142 -13.69 24.54 -12.99
N GLN A 143 -13.00 25.58 -12.55
CA GLN A 143 -11.92 26.25 -13.27
C GLN A 143 -10.53 25.69 -12.95
N LEU A 144 -10.44 24.74 -11.99
CA LEU A 144 -9.20 24.18 -11.49
C LEU A 144 -8.85 22.85 -12.19
N SER A 145 -7.56 22.64 -12.45
CA SER A 145 -7.03 21.32 -12.81
C SER A 145 -7.18 20.31 -11.67
N GLY A 146 -7.05 19.00 -11.95
CA GLY A 146 -7.12 17.96 -10.93
C GLY A 146 -6.12 18.17 -9.79
N GLY A 147 -4.88 18.51 -10.12
CA GLY A 147 -3.83 18.79 -9.14
C GLY A 147 -4.11 20.05 -8.31
N GLN A 148 -4.69 21.09 -8.91
CA GLN A 148 -5.12 22.29 -8.19
C GLN A 148 -6.28 21.98 -7.24
N LYS A 149 -7.30 21.23 -7.69
CA LYS A 149 -8.42 20.79 -6.83
C LYS A 149 -7.92 20.04 -5.61
N GLN A 150 -6.97 19.13 -5.79
CA GLN A 150 -6.38 18.38 -4.69
C GLN A 150 -5.65 19.29 -3.69
N ARG A 151 -4.82 20.22 -4.18
CA ARG A 151 -4.11 21.16 -3.30
C ARG A 151 -5.08 22.05 -2.52
N VAL A 152 -6.17 22.48 -3.14
CA VAL A 152 -7.24 23.23 -2.45
C VAL A 152 -7.93 22.36 -1.40
N ALA A 153 -8.18 21.09 -1.68
CA ALA A 153 -8.75 20.15 -0.69
C ALA A 153 -7.83 19.90 0.50
N LEU A 154 -6.51 19.78 0.24
CA LEU A 154 -5.49 19.72 1.30
C LEU A 154 -5.46 21.03 2.11
N ALA A 155 -5.48 22.20 1.46
CA ALA A 155 -5.53 23.49 2.13
C ALA A 155 -6.73 23.59 3.06
N ARG A 156 -7.91 23.19 2.59
CA ARG A 156 -9.14 23.14 3.39
C ARG A 156 -9.03 22.21 4.60
N ALA A 157 -8.41 21.04 4.40
CA ALA A 157 -8.24 20.06 5.48
C ALA A 157 -7.22 20.51 6.54
N LEU A 158 -6.17 21.25 6.13
CA LEU A 158 -5.11 21.73 7.01
C LEU A 158 -5.39 23.09 7.67
N ALA A 159 -6.24 23.91 7.06
CA ALA A 159 -6.53 25.26 7.57
C ALA A 159 -6.99 25.31 9.02
N PRO A 160 -7.85 24.41 9.53
CA PRO A 160 -8.28 24.40 10.93
C PRO A 160 -7.17 24.08 11.94
N GLY A 161 -6.04 23.49 11.52
CA GLY A 161 -4.98 22.98 12.38
C GLY A 161 -5.37 21.62 12.99
N PRO A 162 -5.47 20.56 12.15
CA PRO A 162 -5.90 19.25 12.61
C PRO A 162 -4.83 18.52 13.43
N ASP A 163 -5.28 17.67 14.37
CA ASP A 163 -4.43 16.75 15.14
C ASP A 163 -4.00 15.51 14.33
N ILE A 164 -4.70 15.20 13.24
CA ILE A 164 -4.44 14.10 12.32
C ILE A 164 -4.95 14.44 10.92
N LEU A 165 -4.23 13.99 9.89
CA LEU A 165 -4.65 14.13 8.49
C LEU A 165 -4.99 12.76 7.88
N LEU A 166 -6.19 12.65 7.31
CA LEU A 166 -6.72 11.45 6.67
C LEU A 166 -6.84 11.68 5.16
N LEU A 167 -6.15 10.87 4.36
CA LEU A 167 -6.05 10.99 2.90
C LEU A 167 -6.55 9.72 2.22
N ASP A 168 -7.71 9.78 1.59
CA ASP A 168 -8.36 8.64 0.93
C ASP A 168 -8.08 8.65 -0.57
N GLU A 169 -7.12 7.84 -1.03
CA GLU A 169 -6.65 7.75 -2.42
C GLU A 169 -6.44 9.12 -3.10
N PRO A 170 -5.72 10.06 -2.48
CA PRO A 170 -5.71 11.46 -2.93
C PRO A 170 -5.10 11.65 -4.33
N PHE A 171 -4.34 10.68 -4.86
CA PHE A 171 -3.63 10.81 -6.14
C PHE A 171 -4.30 10.07 -7.31
N SER A 172 -5.46 9.43 -7.11
CA SER A 172 -6.10 8.55 -8.09
C SER A 172 -6.42 9.22 -9.44
N ALA A 173 -6.71 10.53 -9.44
CA ALA A 173 -7.11 11.29 -10.63
C ALA A 173 -5.99 12.18 -11.23
N LEU A 174 -4.71 11.96 -10.85
CA LEU A 174 -3.60 12.81 -11.26
C LEU A 174 -2.68 12.12 -12.26
N ASP A 175 -2.09 12.92 -13.15
CA ASP A 175 -0.98 12.47 -13.98
C ASP A 175 0.30 12.20 -13.16
N MET A 176 1.25 11.46 -13.75
CA MET A 176 2.44 10.97 -13.06
C MET A 176 3.33 12.10 -12.52
N VAL A 177 3.49 13.20 -13.26
CA VAL A 177 4.39 14.30 -12.88
C VAL A 177 3.84 15.09 -11.70
N VAL A 178 2.54 15.42 -11.76
CA VAL A 178 1.84 16.10 -10.65
C VAL A 178 1.82 15.22 -9.41
N ARG A 179 1.59 13.92 -9.57
CA ARG A 179 1.59 12.94 -8.48
C ARG A 179 2.93 12.90 -7.75
N MET A 180 4.05 12.86 -8.47
CA MET A 180 5.39 12.85 -7.86
C MET A 180 5.64 14.10 -7.00
N LYS A 181 5.36 15.29 -7.53
CA LYS A 181 5.53 16.56 -6.79
C LYS A 181 4.66 16.64 -5.54
N LEU A 182 3.43 16.10 -5.60
CA LEU A 182 2.52 16.12 -4.46
C LEU A 182 2.91 15.11 -3.37
N ARG A 183 3.50 13.97 -3.74
CA ARG A 183 4.07 13.01 -2.77
C ARG A 183 5.13 13.67 -1.90
N GLU A 184 6.12 14.30 -2.52
CA GLU A 184 7.17 15.03 -1.81
C GLU A 184 6.58 16.10 -0.90
N ARG A 185 5.57 16.83 -1.40
CA ARG A 185 4.93 17.89 -0.63
C ARG A 185 4.19 17.38 0.60
N ILE A 186 3.45 16.28 0.51
CA ILE A 186 2.76 15.69 1.67
C ILE A 186 3.77 15.26 2.74
N LYS A 187 4.89 14.67 2.34
CA LYS A 187 5.95 14.25 3.26
C LYS A 187 6.60 15.45 3.99
N LEU A 188 6.80 16.55 3.27
CA LEU A 188 7.28 17.81 3.88
C LEU A 188 6.26 18.40 4.85
N ILE A 189 4.99 18.47 4.46
CA ILE A 189 3.88 18.97 5.30
C ILE A 189 3.75 18.14 6.58
N GLN A 190 3.82 16.80 6.47
CA GLN A 190 3.76 15.92 7.64
C GLN A 190 4.88 16.22 8.64
N LYS A 191 6.13 16.39 8.14
CA LYS A 191 7.29 16.73 8.97
C LYS A 191 7.16 18.12 9.61
N GLU A 192 6.70 19.12 8.84
CA GLU A 192 6.54 20.50 9.29
C GLU A 192 5.48 20.63 10.38
N LEU A 193 4.34 19.96 10.19
CA LEU A 193 3.22 19.99 11.13
C LEU A 193 3.38 18.99 12.28
N ASN A 194 4.25 17.99 12.14
CA ASN A 194 4.51 16.95 13.13
C ASN A 194 3.22 16.29 13.66
N ILE A 195 2.33 15.90 12.74
CA ILE A 195 1.08 15.20 13.03
C ILE A 195 1.05 13.82 12.38
N PRO A 196 0.29 12.84 12.89
CA PRO A 196 0.06 11.60 12.17
C PRO A 196 -0.71 11.85 10.88
N VAL A 197 -0.27 11.17 9.80
CA VAL A 197 -0.95 11.18 8.50
C VAL A 197 -1.31 9.74 8.15
N LEU A 198 -2.59 9.47 7.94
CA LEU A 198 -3.05 8.19 7.37
C LEU A 198 -3.36 8.37 5.89
N PHE A 199 -2.67 7.61 5.07
CA PHE A 199 -2.74 7.69 3.62
C PHE A 199 -3.20 6.36 3.04
N ILE A 200 -4.30 6.34 2.30
CA ILE A 200 -4.76 5.15 1.58
C ILE A 200 -4.20 5.13 0.18
N THR A 201 -3.63 4.00 -0.22
CA THR A 201 -3.32 3.69 -1.61
C THR A 201 -3.39 2.19 -1.89
N HIS A 202 -3.59 1.84 -3.15
CA HIS A 202 -3.38 0.49 -3.69
C HIS A 202 -2.14 0.42 -4.61
N ASN A 203 -1.42 1.54 -4.77
CA ASN A 203 -0.24 1.64 -5.62
C ASN A 203 1.03 1.29 -4.80
N PRO A 204 1.76 0.21 -5.16
CA PRO A 204 2.95 -0.21 -4.41
C PRO A 204 4.07 0.85 -4.40
N VAL A 205 4.24 1.60 -5.49
CA VAL A 205 5.24 2.67 -5.55
C VAL A 205 4.91 3.79 -4.56
N GLU A 206 3.63 4.15 -4.41
CA GLU A 206 3.21 5.14 -3.41
C GLU A 206 3.42 4.62 -2.00
N ALA A 207 3.03 3.39 -1.72
CA ALA A 207 3.21 2.78 -0.42
C ALA A 207 4.69 2.74 -0.03
N PHE A 208 5.57 2.31 -0.93
CA PHE A 208 7.00 2.22 -0.68
C PHE A 208 7.66 3.60 -0.49
N THR A 209 7.33 4.58 -1.36
CA THR A 209 8.05 5.87 -1.37
C THR A 209 7.57 6.86 -0.32
N LEU A 210 6.29 6.79 0.10
CA LEU A 210 5.72 7.73 1.05
C LEU A 210 5.81 7.27 2.49
N ALA A 211 5.55 5.98 2.75
CA ALA A 211 5.34 5.50 4.10
C ALA A 211 6.59 5.59 4.98
N ASP A 212 6.41 6.00 6.22
CA ASP A 212 7.31 5.68 7.31
C ASP A 212 6.90 4.30 7.89
N LYS A 213 5.60 4.00 7.90
CA LYS A 213 5.01 2.73 8.31
C LYS A 213 3.89 2.30 7.35
N ILE A 214 3.82 1.01 7.02
CA ILE A 214 2.76 0.41 6.23
C ILE A 214 1.91 -0.49 7.10
N VAL A 215 0.59 -0.38 6.95
CA VAL A 215 -0.41 -1.31 7.49
C VAL A 215 -1.04 -2.02 6.30
N ALA A 216 -0.66 -3.28 6.09
CA ALA A 216 -1.13 -4.09 4.96
C ALA A 216 -2.47 -4.76 5.29
N TYR A 217 -3.46 -4.56 4.42
CA TYR A 217 -4.83 -5.05 4.58
C TYR A 217 -5.16 -6.17 3.61
N HIS A 218 -5.81 -7.20 4.11
CA HIS A 218 -6.46 -8.22 3.28
C HIS A 218 -7.81 -8.59 3.89
N GLU A 219 -8.89 -8.56 3.08
CA GLU A 219 -10.25 -8.99 3.44
C GLU A 219 -10.74 -8.54 4.83
N GLY A 220 -10.54 -7.28 5.16
CA GLY A 220 -11.01 -6.69 6.42
C GLY A 220 -10.09 -6.87 7.62
N THR A 221 -8.93 -7.48 7.44
CA THR A 221 -7.96 -7.71 8.53
C THR A 221 -6.62 -7.08 8.22
N VAL A 222 -5.90 -6.69 9.27
CA VAL A 222 -4.50 -6.26 9.17
C VAL A 222 -3.61 -7.50 9.13
N GLN A 223 -2.82 -7.64 8.06
CA GLN A 223 -1.96 -8.80 7.82
C GLN A 223 -0.53 -8.59 8.28
N GLN A 224 -0.02 -7.37 8.08
CA GLN A 224 1.34 -7.00 8.47
C GLN A 224 1.41 -5.51 8.74
N ILE A 225 2.21 -5.14 9.74
CA ILE A 225 2.59 -3.76 10.04
C ILE A 225 4.10 -3.72 10.07
N GLY A 226 4.71 -2.74 9.38
CA GLY A 226 6.16 -2.60 9.36
C GLY A 226 6.59 -1.41 8.52
N THR A 227 7.90 -1.25 8.40
CA THR A 227 8.53 -0.32 7.46
C THR A 227 8.26 -0.77 6.02
N PRO A 228 8.43 0.12 5.02
CA PRO A 228 8.35 -0.27 3.62
C PRO A 228 9.23 -1.47 3.27
N ASP A 229 10.47 -1.48 3.76
CA ASP A 229 11.41 -2.58 3.50
C ASP A 229 10.92 -3.92 4.09
N GLU A 230 10.37 -3.91 5.31
CA GLU A 230 9.83 -5.12 5.94
C GLU A 230 8.63 -5.66 5.18
N VAL A 231 7.67 -4.80 4.79
CA VAL A 231 6.45 -5.25 4.10
C VAL A 231 6.75 -5.72 2.68
N PHE A 232 7.65 -5.02 1.98
CA PHE A 232 7.95 -5.35 0.59
C PHE A 232 8.96 -6.49 0.43
N TYR A 233 10.04 -6.52 1.22
CA TYR A 233 11.11 -7.52 1.05
C TYR A 233 11.02 -8.69 2.03
N ARG A 234 10.21 -8.58 3.09
CA ARG A 234 9.97 -9.63 4.10
C ARG A 234 8.48 -9.79 4.39
N PRO A 235 7.66 -10.09 3.37
CA PRO A 235 6.23 -10.28 3.59
C PRO A 235 5.97 -11.50 4.49
N ASN A 236 5.10 -11.32 5.50
CA ASN A 236 4.81 -12.36 6.49
C ASN A 236 3.95 -13.50 5.93
N ASN A 237 3.23 -13.25 4.83
CA ASN A 237 2.37 -14.24 4.20
C ASN A 237 2.20 -13.95 2.71
N ARG A 238 1.58 -14.93 2.02
CA ARG A 238 1.28 -14.86 0.59
C ARG A 238 0.53 -13.57 0.19
N HIS A 239 -0.48 -13.16 0.96
CA HIS A 239 -1.32 -12.01 0.61
C HIS A 239 -0.53 -10.70 0.62
N VAL A 240 0.36 -10.54 1.59
CA VAL A 240 1.26 -9.37 1.64
C VAL A 240 2.28 -9.44 0.50
N ALA A 241 2.81 -10.60 0.17
CA ALA A 241 3.72 -10.79 -0.97
C ALA A 241 3.05 -10.40 -2.30
N GLU A 242 1.81 -10.85 -2.54
CA GLU A 242 1.03 -10.47 -3.71
C GLU A 242 0.80 -8.95 -3.79
N LEU A 243 0.46 -8.32 -2.67
CA LEU A 243 0.31 -6.86 -2.57
C LEU A 243 1.62 -6.14 -2.87
N ALA A 244 2.73 -6.66 -2.40
CA ALA A 244 4.08 -6.15 -2.64
C ALA A 244 4.62 -6.42 -4.05
N GLY A 245 3.80 -7.02 -4.94
CA GLY A 245 4.15 -7.22 -6.36
C GLY A 245 4.88 -8.53 -6.66
N VAL A 246 4.94 -9.48 -5.73
CA VAL A 246 5.45 -10.83 -6.01
C VAL A 246 4.41 -11.57 -6.84
N THR A 247 4.75 -11.89 -8.10
CA THR A 247 3.85 -12.57 -9.04
C THR A 247 4.13 -14.06 -9.17
N ASN A 248 5.37 -14.50 -8.91
CA ASN A 248 5.71 -15.91 -8.86
C ASN A 248 5.47 -16.42 -7.45
N ILE A 249 4.27 -16.96 -7.18
CA ILE A 249 3.92 -17.60 -5.91
C ILE A 249 3.28 -18.94 -6.22
N PHE A 250 3.77 -20.00 -5.55
CA PHE A 250 3.38 -21.40 -5.78
C PHE A 250 3.15 -22.11 -4.44
N ASP A 251 2.20 -23.03 -4.41
CA ASP A 251 1.75 -23.72 -3.17
C ASP A 251 2.19 -25.19 -3.14
N ASP A 252 3.31 -25.51 -3.77
CA ASP A 252 3.71 -26.90 -4.04
C ASP A 252 5.12 -27.25 -3.56
N ALA A 253 5.68 -26.48 -2.67
CA ALA A 253 6.98 -26.79 -2.08
C ALA A 253 6.83 -27.69 -0.85
N MET A 254 7.67 -28.71 -0.77
CA MET A 254 7.77 -29.62 0.36
C MET A 254 9.17 -29.56 0.96
N PHE A 255 9.26 -29.44 2.26
CA PHE A 255 10.53 -29.52 2.98
C PHE A 255 11.21 -30.88 2.74
N ILE A 256 12.50 -30.85 2.41
CA ILE A 256 13.33 -32.04 2.26
C ILE A 256 14.30 -32.18 3.41
N ARG A 257 15.18 -31.17 3.59
CA ARG A 257 16.21 -31.18 4.65
C ARG A 257 16.84 -29.79 4.80
N HIS A 258 17.45 -29.56 5.93
CA HIS A 258 18.43 -28.49 6.06
C HIS A 258 19.72 -28.85 5.34
N ILE A 259 20.29 -27.94 4.57
CA ILE A 259 21.62 -28.12 3.96
C ILE A 259 22.70 -27.78 4.99
N ASP A 260 22.51 -26.67 5.67
CA ASP A 260 23.36 -26.15 6.75
C ASP A 260 22.54 -25.25 7.71
N GLU A 261 23.19 -24.56 8.63
CA GLU A 261 22.55 -23.65 9.60
C GLU A 261 21.85 -22.45 8.95
N HIS A 262 22.10 -22.17 7.66
CA HIS A 262 21.61 -20.99 6.97
C HIS A 262 20.67 -21.29 5.80
N ARG A 263 20.64 -22.56 5.35
CA ARG A 263 19.93 -22.93 4.11
C ARG A 263 19.08 -24.19 4.26
N THR A 264 17.92 -24.11 3.60
CA THR A 264 16.95 -25.21 3.58
C THR A 264 16.64 -25.61 2.13
N LEU A 265 16.55 -26.91 1.87
CA LEU A 265 16.19 -27.48 0.57
C LEU A 265 14.73 -27.87 0.56
N PHE A 266 14.02 -27.43 -0.46
CA PHE A 266 12.64 -27.76 -0.77
C PHE A 266 12.54 -28.47 -2.12
N LYS A 267 11.57 -29.37 -2.25
CA LYS A 267 11.14 -29.91 -3.53
C LYS A 267 9.85 -29.22 -3.95
N ALA A 268 9.85 -28.56 -5.11
CA ALA A 268 8.70 -27.87 -5.68
C ALA A 268 8.46 -28.41 -7.11
N GLY A 269 7.61 -29.44 -7.23
CA GLY A 269 7.46 -30.23 -8.48
C GLY A 269 8.80 -30.81 -8.92
N ASP A 270 9.27 -30.45 -10.11
CA ASP A 270 10.56 -30.92 -10.65
C ASP A 270 11.76 -30.08 -10.17
N LEU A 271 11.52 -28.92 -9.54
CA LEU A 271 12.57 -28.03 -9.07
C LEU A 271 13.03 -28.40 -7.65
N SER A 272 14.34 -28.30 -7.43
CA SER A 272 14.95 -28.36 -6.09
C SER A 272 15.37 -26.96 -5.70
N ILE A 273 14.65 -26.33 -4.76
CA ILE A 273 14.80 -24.93 -4.41
C ILE A 273 15.51 -24.80 -3.08
N ILE A 274 16.54 -24.00 -3.04
CA ILE A 274 17.28 -23.64 -1.85
C ILE A 274 16.79 -22.27 -1.38
N SER A 275 16.36 -22.18 -0.12
CA SER A 275 16.03 -20.92 0.55
C SER A 275 16.95 -20.64 1.74
N ARG A 276 16.76 -19.50 2.39
CA ARG A 276 17.27 -19.28 3.73
C ARG A 276 16.72 -20.33 4.69
N HIS A 277 17.41 -20.54 5.81
CA HIS A 277 16.97 -21.43 6.86
C HIS A 277 15.58 -21.05 7.37
N ILE A 278 14.71 -22.05 7.47
CA ILE A 278 13.36 -21.98 8.07
C ILE A 278 13.17 -23.22 8.92
N ASP A 279 12.70 -23.03 10.14
CA ASP A 279 12.44 -24.11 11.08
C ASP A 279 11.16 -24.86 10.68
N LEU A 280 11.32 -25.99 9.98
CA LEU A 280 10.27 -26.85 9.46
C LEU A 280 10.64 -28.32 9.64
N GLY A 281 9.61 -29.16 9.79
CA GLY A 281 9.74 -30.60 9.89
C GLY A 281 9.63 -31.34 8.54
N PRO A 282 10.14 -32.58 8.45
CA PRO A 282 10.04 -33.39 7.24
C PRO A 282 8.60 -33.57 6.76
N GLY A 283 8.35 -33.29 5.47
CA GLY A 283 7.06 -33.46 4.84
C GLY A 283 6.09 -32.30 5.00
N GLU A 284 6.48 -31.23 5.67
CA GLU A 284 5.67 -30.00 5.70
C GLU A 284 5.63 -29.34 4.35
N GLY A 285 4.40 -29.05 3.87
CA GLY A 285 4.13 -28.31 2.65
C GLY A 285 4.11 -26.83 2.94
N VAL A 286 4.73 -26.03 2.05
CA VAL A 286 4.77 -24.57 2.15
C VAL A 286 4.51 -23.93 0.80
N SER A 287 4.02 -22.68 0.83
CA SER A 287 4.04 -21.84 -0.35
C SER A 287 5.40 -21.16 -0.48
N TRP A 288 5.85 -20.97 -1.72
CA TRP A 288 7.10 -20.26 -1.99
C TRP A 288 6.91 -19.21 -3.07
N GLY A 289 7.77 -18.21 -3.09
CA GLY A 289 7.71 -17.17 -4.10
C GLY A 289 9.07 -16.57 -4.41
N ILE A 290 9.14 -15.92 -5.56
CA ILE A 290 10.31 -15.18 -6.04
C ILE A 290 9.88 -13.95 -6.83
N ARG A 291 10.55 -12.84 -6.62
CA ARG A 291 10.28 -11.61 -7.38
C ARG A 291 10.75 -11.75 -8.82
N PRO A 292 9.99 -11.25 -9.81
CA PRO A 292 10.39 -11.30 -11.21
C PRO A 292 11.76 -10.69 -11.51
N GLU A 293 12.10 -9.60 -10.84
CA GLU A 293 13.38 -8.89 -10.97
C GLU A 293 14.57 -9.62 -10.37
N ASN A 294 14.34 -10.59 -9.47
CA ASN A 294 15.38 -11.40 -8.84
C ASN A 294 15.70 -12.67 -9.64
N ILE A 295 14.97 -12.95 -10.72
CA ILE A 295 15.27 -14.06 -11.63
C ILE A 295 16.21 -13.54 -12.72
N ILE A 296 17.45 -14.00 -12.68
CA ILE A 296 18.49 -13.65 -13.66
C ILE A 296 18.41 -14.65 -14.81
N LEU A 297 18.36 -14.14 -16.04
CA LEU A 297 18.30 -14.95 -17.27
C LEU A 297 19.63 -14.95 -18.00
N ALA A 298 19.89 -16.08 -18.66
CA ALA A 298 20.96 -16.21 -19.64
C ALA A 298 20.49 -16.90 -20.92
N GLY A 299 20.98 -16.40 -22.02
CA GLY A 299 20.85 -17.09 -23.31
C GLY A 299 21.80 -18.27 -23.40
N SER A 300 21.52 -19.19 -24.34
CA SER A 300 22.22 -20.48 -24.51
C SER A 300 23.74 -20.38 -24.76
N ASN A 301 24.32 -19.20 -25.01
CA ASN A 301 25.69 -18.99 -25.45
C ASN A 301 26.58 -18.17 -24.51
N LYS A 302 26.21 -17.94 -23.26
CA LYS A 302 27.05 -17.16 -22.33
C LYS A 302 27.55 -18.01 -21.17
N ASP A 303 28.87 -18.25 -21.15
CA ASP A 303 29.60 -18.97 -20.07
C ASP A 303 29.84 -18.15 -18.80
N ASN A 304 29.46 -16.90 -18.75
CA ASN A 304 29.74 -15.98 -17.63
C ASN A 304 28.42 -15.41 -17.04
N ILE A 305 27.70 -16.23 -16.28
CA ILE A 305 26.61 -15.75 -15.45
C ILE A 305 27.01 -15.97 -14.00
N GLU A 306 26.67 -15.01 -13.16
CA GLU A 306 26.68 -15.21 -11.72
C GLU A 306 25.74 -16.38 -11.39
N VAL A 307 26.28 -17.57 -11.23
CA VAL A 307 25.52 -18.79 -10.98
C VAL A 307 25.12 -18.78 -9.52
N HIS A 308 23.85 -18.50 -9.25
CA HIS A 308 23.28 -18.63 -7.91
C HIS A 308 22.99 -20.11 -7.58
N GLU A 309 22.75 -20.39 -6.30
CA GLU A 309 22.48 -21.75 -5.79
C GLU A 309 21.27 -22.40 -6.49
N ASN A 310 20.26 -21.59 -6.82
CA ASN A 310 19.11 -22.03 -7.60
C ASN A 310 19.38 -21.76 -9.08
N HIS A 311 19.72 -22.81 -9.83
CA HIS A 311 20.05 -22.72 -11.25
C HIS A 311 19.28 -23.79 -12.03
N PHE A 312 18.57 -23.35 -13.08
CA PHE A 312 17.66 -24.20 -13.84
C PHE A 312 17.68 -23.87 -15.33
N SER A 313 17.26 -24.85 -16.13
CA SER A 313 17.00 -24.65 -17.56
C SER A 313 15.51 -24.56 -17.82
N GLY A 314 15.12 -23.77 -18.82
CA GLY A 314 13.72 -23.59 -19.19
C GLY A 314 13.59 -23.15 -20.66
N LYS A 315 12.33 -22.99 -21.06
CA LYS A 315 11.96 -22.51 -22.39
C LYS A 315 11.19 -21.21 -22.29
N VAL A 316 11.52 -20.23 -23.12
CA VAL A 316 10.78 -18.97 -23.18
C VAL A 316 9.40 -19.21 -23.79
N ILE A 317 8.35 -19.00 -23.01
CA ILE A 317 6.95 -19.20 -23.43
C ILE A 317 6.41 -17.94 -24.11
N SER A 318 6.62 -16.78 -23.50
CA SER A 318 6.17 -15.50 -24.04
C SER A 318 7.02 -14.34 -23.55
N ILE A 319 6.99 -13.24 -24.30
CA ILE A 319 7.70 -12.01 -23.98
C ILE A 319 6.71 -10.85 -24.11
N VAL A 320 6.53 -10.09 -23.03
CA VAL A 320 5.64 -8.93 -22.98
C VAL A 320 6.46 -7.66 -22.75
N ASN A 321 6.31 -6.68 -23.63
CA ASN A 321 7.00 -5.38 -23.49
C ASN A 321 6.20 -4.44 -22.59
N LYS A 322 6.79 -3.95 -21.48
CA LYS A 322 6.23 -2.96 -20.57
C LYS A 322 6.67 -1.51 -20.86
N GLY A 323 7.43 -1.30 -21.95
CA GLY A 323 8.00 -0.01 -22.30
C GLY A 323 9.43 0.14 -21.76
N THR A 324 9.65 0.12 -20.48
CA THR A 324 10.98 0.26 -19.84
C THR A 324 11.65 -1.07 -19.52
N SER A 325 10.88 -2.14 -19.46
CA SER A 325 11.31 -3.52 -19.17
C SER A 325 10.52 -4.52 -20.00
N LYS A 326 10.95 -5.78 -19.97
CA LYS A 326 10.24 -6.92 -20.56
C LYS A 326 9.94 -7.95 -19.50
N LEU A 327 8.70 -8.47 -19.52
CA LEU A 327 8.33 -9.67 -18.76
C LEU A 327 8.53 -10.89 -19.64
N ILE A 328 9.32 -11.82 -19.15
CA ILE A 328 9.66 -13.06 -19.87
C ILE A 328 9.06 -14.22 -19.07
N ALA A 329 8.09 -14.90 -19.66
CA ALA A 329 7.51 -16.09 -19.09
C ALA A 329 8.36 -17.32 -19.48
N ILE A 330 8.76 -18.11 -18.49
CA ILE A 330 9.66 -19.24 -18.61
C ILE A 330 8.95 -20.49 -18.09
N GLY A 331 8.93 -21.56 -18.86
CA GLY A 331 8.50 -22.88 -18.45
C GLY A 331 9.72 -23.74 -18.07
N PRO A 332 9.98 -23.99 -16.80
CA PRO A 332 10.99 -24.94 -16.38
C PRO A 332 10.47 -26.38 -16.58
N GLY A 333 11.25 -27.24 -17.24
CA GLY A 333 10.88 -28.66 -17.39
C GLY A 333 9.54 -28.91 -18.11
N ASN A 334 8.56 -29.51 -17.42
CA ASN A 334 7.29 -29.96 -17.97
C ASN A 334 6.20 -28.91 -18.19
N GLU A 335 6.51 -27.64 -18.35
CA GLU A 335 5.59 -26.52 -18.73
C GLU A 335 4.33 -26.31 -17.83
N ARG A 336 4.12 -27.09 -16.77
CA ARG A 336 2.99 -26.91 -15.83
C ARG A 336 3.12 -25.69 -14.94
N ARG A 337 4.33 -25.15 -14.83
CA ARG A 337 4.66 -23.97 -14.05
C ARG A 337 5.22 -22.92 -14.96
N ILE A 338 4.81 -21.68 -14.75
CA ILE A 338 5.35 -20.52 -15.46
C ILE A 338 5.99 -19.60 -14.43
N LEU A 339 7.28 -19.33 -14.59
CA LEU A 339 8.01 -18.30 -13.87
C LEU A 339 8.08 -17.06 -14.74
N ILE A 340 7.90 -15.90 -14.14
CA ILE A 340 7.99 -14.60 -14.81
C ILE A 340 9.26 -13.91 -14.34
N SER A 341 10.16 -13.58 -15.25
CA SER A 341 11.31 -12.72 -15.01
C SER A 341 11.05 -11.32 -15.58
N GLU A 342 11.47 -10.28 -14.89
CA GLU A 342 11.45 -8.90 -15.38
C GLU A 342 12.87 -8.44 -15.68
N VAL A 343 13.13 -8.09 -16.95
CA VAL A 343 14.45 -7.73 -17.45
C VAL A 343 14.41 -6.33 -18.07
N SER A 344 15.39 -5.47 -17.81
CA SER A 344 15.49 -4.19 -18.48
C SER A 344 15.66 -4.34 -19.99
N ASN A 345 15.20 -3.36 -20.79
CA ASN A 345 15.35 -3.43 -22.24
C ASN A 345 16.81 -3.60 -22.66
N LYS A 346 17.76 -2.93 -21.98
CA LYS A 346 19.19 -3.04 -22.26
C LYS A 346 19.70 -4.46 -22.03
N ALA A 347 19.39 -5.05 -20.87
CA ALA A 347 19.79 -6.42 -20.57
C ALA A 347 19.17 -7.43 -21.54
N TYR A 348 17.90 -7.21 -21.95
CA TYR A 348 17.23 -8.07 -22.90
C TYR A 348 17.92 -8.11 -24.27
N GLU A 349 18.40 -6.97 -24.79
CA GLU A 349 19.12 -6.91 -26.08
C GLU A 349 20.38 -7.79 -26.08
N GLU A 350 21.02 -7.93 -24.93
CA GLU A 350 22.22 -8.75 -24.77
C GLU A 350 21.93 -10.27 -24.67
N LEU A 351 20.71 -10.63 -24.28
CA LEU A 351 20.32 -12.03 -24.01
C LEU A 351 20.00 -12.81 -25.27
N ASN A 352 19.67 -12.16 -26.41
CA ASN A 352 19.24 -12.78 -27.66
C ASN A 352 18.10 -13.79 -27.49
N LEU A 353 17.15 -13.53 -26.58
CA LEU A 353 16.03 -14.39 -26.28
C LEU A 353 14.86 -14.14 -27.24
N PHE A 354 14.19 -15.20 -27.66
CA PHE A 354 12.96 -15.16 -28.44
C PHE A 354 12.00 -16.26 -27.97
N GLN A 355 10.73 -16.11 -28.30
CA GLN A 355 9.71 -17.09 -27.91
C GLN A 355 10.07 -18.49 -28.49
N GLY A 356 10.08 -19.50 -27.63
CA GLY A 356 10.40 -20.89 -27.97
C GLY A 356 11.88 -21.25 -27.82
N CYS A 357 12.80 -20.30 -27.57
CA CYS A 357 14.20 -20.64 -27.31
C CYS A 357 14.41 -21.22 -25.90
N CYS A 358 15.47 -22.03 -25.77
CA CYS A 358 15.94 -22.47 -24.47
C CYS A 358 16.70 -21.33 -23.78
N CYS A 359 16.59 -21.24 -22.48
CA CYS A 359 17.34 -20.32 -21.63
C CYS A 359 17.71 -21.02 -20.33
N THR A 360 18.69 -20.46 -19.63
CA THR A 360 18.96 -20.78 -18.24
C THR A 360 18.52 -19.63 -17.37
N PHE A 361 18.09 -19.93 -16.15
CA PHE A 361 17.72 -18.91 -15.18
C PHE A 361 18.23 -19.28 -13.78
N SER A 362 18.56 -18.29 -13.01
CA SER A 362 19.04 -18.48 -11.64
C SER A 362 18.51 -17.42 -10.68
N PHE A 363 18.51 -17.74 -9.40
CA PHE A 363 18.17 -16.79 -8.33
C PHE A 363 18.83 -17.22 -7.02
N ALA A 364 19.14 -16.25 -6.18
CA ALA A 364 19.83 -16.49 -4.92
C ALA A 364 18.85 -17.11 -3.88
N SER A 365 19.36 -17.95 -3.00
CA SER A 365 18.61 -18.54 -1.89
C SER A 365 18.00 -17.50 -0.94
N ARG A 366 18.70 -16.36 -0.78
CA ARG A 366 18.25 -15.23 0.03
C ARG A 366 17.00 -14.51 -0.52
N ASP A 367 16.71 -14.65 -1.81
CA ASP A 367 15.60 -13.98 -2.49
C ASP A 367 14.34 -14.85 -2.57
N VAL A 368 14.46 -16.12 -2.19
CA VAL A 368 13.33 -17.04 -2.08
C VAL A 368 12.51 -16.71 -0.83
N LEU A 369 11.23 -16.42 -1.05
CA LEU A 369 10.25 -16.20 -0.01
C LEU A 369 9.54 -17.52 0.27
N ILE A 370 9.37 -17.86 1.56
CA ILE A 370 8.62 -19.05 2.00
C ILE A 370 7.48 -18.56 2.90
N PHE A 371 6.31 -19.12 2.68
CA PHE A 371 5.08 -18.85 3.45
C PHE A 371 4.56 -20.15 4.03
N THR A 372 4.42 -20.19 5.35
CA THR A 372 3.87 -21.30 6.13
C THR A 372 2.38 -21.11 6.40
#